data_3c01aad9d32495d09547530c6dab2ee8
#
_entry.id   3c01aad9d32495d09547530c6dab2ee8
#
_cell.length_a   1.000
_cell.length_b   1.000
_cell.length_c   1.000
_cell.angle_alpha   90.00
_cell.angle_beta   90.00
_cell.angle_gamma   90.00
#
_symmetry.space_group_name_H-M   'P 1'
#
loop_
_entity.id
_entity.type
_entity.pdbx_description
1 polymer ?
#
loop_
_entity_poly.entity_id
_entity_poly.type
_entity_poly.pdbx_seq_one_letter_code
_entity_poly.pdbx_strand_id
1 'polypeptide(L)'
;GIGVVGAFESTPMATTREVFETNTFGVMAMTQAVLPQFRARRLGVVVNVTSSVTLTPMPLAAVYTASKMAIEGFTASLALELEAFNVRAKLAEPGYGPTTRFTSNGGERMQGLIPEAYAPFAQPIFAAFAHPAAVTTASDVAEAVYHAANDASGQLRFPAGADALALAQSTRSR
;
A
#
# COMPACT_ATOMS: atom_id res chain seq x y z
N GLY A 1 -5.70 -3.56 4.98
CA GLY A 1 -6.11 -2.20 4.57
C GLY A 1 -7.43 -2.21 3.83
N ILE A 2 -7.98 -1.05 3.62
CA ILE A 2 -9.21 -0.84 2.85
C ILE A 2 -8.94 0.09 1.67
N GLY A 3 -9.64 -0.15 0.55
CA GLY A 3 -9.53 0.65 -0.67
C GLY A 3 -10.74 1.52 -0.91
N VAL A 4 -10.55 2.56 -1.70
CA VAL A 4 -11.61 3.35 -2.33
C VAL A 4 -11.16 3.72 -3.74
N VAL A 5 -12.03 3.48 -4.72
CA VAL A 5 -11.84 3.86 -6.11
C VAL A 5 -13.05 4.68 -6.54
N GLY A 6 -12.82 5.91 -6.96
CA GLY A 6 -13.85 6.86 -7.35
C GLY A 6 -13.27 8.24 -7.65
N ALA A 7 -14.08 9.10 -8.25
CA ALA A 7 -13.73 10.50 -8.44
C ALA A 7 -13.60 11.18 -7.07
N PHE A 8 -12.50 11.90 -6.85
CA PHE A 8 -12.26 12.53 -5.55
C PHE A 8 -13.36 13.52 -5.17
N GLU A 9 -13.88 14.30 -6.11
CA GLU A 9 -14.95 15.27 -5.85
C GLU A 9 -16.25 14.64 -5.32
N SER A 10 -16.48 13.34 -5.62
CA SER A 10 -17.65 12.59 -5.15
C SER A 10 -17.34 11.71 -3.94
N THR A 11 -16.09 11.69 -3.49
CA THR A 11 -15.69 10.87 -2.34
C THR A 11 -16.00 11.62 -1.05
N PRO A 12 -16.91 11.12 -0.19
CA PRO A 12 -17.22 11.78 1.08
C PRO A 12 -15.99 11.90 1.98
N MET A 13 -15.84 13.02 2.66
CA MET A 13 -14.74 13.20 3.62
C MET A 13 -14.79 12.20 4.80
N ALA A 14 -15.99 11.68 5.12
CA ALA A 14 -16.12 10.58 6.08
C ALA A 14 -15.42 9.31 5.60
N THR A 15 -15.61 8.93 4.34
CA THR A 15 -14.90 7.80 3.70
C THR A 15 -13.39 8.04 3.64
N THR A 16 -12.98 9.26 3.31
CA THR A 16 -11.56 9.64 3.33
C THR A 16 -10.94 9.41 4.72
N ARG A 17 -11.61 9.88 5.77
CA ARG A 17 -11.14 9.67 7.16
C ARG A 17 -11.07 8.19 7.52
N GLU A 18 -12.09 7.39 7.19
CA GLU A 18 -12.10 5.95 7.45
C GLU A 18 -10.91 5.22 6.79
N VAL A 19 -10.58 5.58 5.54
CA VAL A 19 -9.44 5.03 4.83
C VAL A 19 -8.13 5.38 5.55
N PHE A 20 -7.95 6.63 5.98
CA PHE A 20 -6.77 7.05 6.72
C PHE A 20 -6.70 6.44 8.13
N GLU A 21 -7.82 6.33 8.84
CA GLU A 21 -7.87 5.67 10.15
C GLU A 21 -7.35 4.23 10.05
N THR A 22 -7.78 3.48 9.03
CA THR A 22 -7.37 2.08 8.86
C THR A 22 -5.97 1.95 8.29
N ASN A 23 -5.69 2.64 7.16
CA ASN A 23 -4.47 2.40 6.38
C ASN A 23 -3.26 3.15 6.93
N THR A 24 -3.46 4.24 7.65
CA THR A 24 -2.40 5.14 8.11
C THR A 24 -2.30 5.13 9.64
N PHE A 25 -3.30 5.65 10.33
CA PHE A 25 -3.23 5.79 11.79
C PHE A 25 -3.22 4.44 12.51
N GLY A 26 -4.00 3.45 12.04
CA GLY A 26 -3.97 2.09 12.58
C GLY A 26 -2.60 1.43 12.45
N VAL A 27 -1.91 1.61 11.30
CA VAL A 27 -0.55 1.09 11.09
C VAL A 27 0.45 1.79 12.02
N MET A 28 0.36 3.12 12.16
CA MET A 28 1.21 3.88 13.08
C MET A 28 1.00 3.45 14.53
N ALA A 29 -0.25 3.29 14.97
CA ALA A 29 -0.58 2.86 16.32
C ALA A 29 -0.03 1.45 16.64
N MET A 30 -0.19 0.49 15.73
CA MET A 30 0.36 -0.85 15.90
C MET A 30 1.90 -0.84 15.93
N THR A 31 2.51 -0.05 15.07
CA THR A 31 3.97 0.15 15.07
C THR A 31 4.43 0.73 16.40
N GLN A 32 3.81 1.81 16.86
CA GLN A 32 4.14 2.45 18.14
C GLN A 32 4.05 1.49 19.33
N ALA A 33 3.05 0.61 19.32
CA ALA A 33 2.83 -0.34 20.43
C ALA A 33 3.95 -1.37 20.57
N VAL A 34 4.61 -1.79 19.48
CA VAL A 34 5.67 -2.82 19.53
C VAL A 34 7.07 -2.25 19.69
N LEU A 35 7.30 -0.98 19.34
CA LEU A 35 8.63 -0.37 19.33
C LEU A 35 9.35 -0.37 20.68
N PRO A 36 8.72 -0.10 21.85
CA PRO A 36 9.42 -0.14 23.14
C PRO A 36 10.07 -1.48 23.40
N GLN A 37 9.40 -2.58 23.06
CA GLN A 37 9.91 -3.95 23.26
C GLN A 37 11.04 -4.26 22.27
N PHE A 38 10.92 -3.88 21.00
CA PHE A 38 11.96 -4.06 19.99
C PHE A 38 13.22 -3.28 20.36
N ARG A 39 13.04 -2.02 20.78
CA ARG A 39 14.15 -1.18 21.26
C ARG A 39 14.86 -1.79 22.46
N ALA A 40 14.12 -2.25 23.47
CA ALA A 40 14.70 -2.85 24.67
C ALA A 40 15.52 -4.12 24.37
N ARG A 41 15.05 -4.93 23.43
CA ARG A 41 15.73 -6.15 22.97
C ARG A 41 16.86 -5.87 21.99
N ARG A 42 16.93 -4.68 21.41
CA ARG A 42 17.79 -4.34 20.27
C ARG A 42 17.63 -5.33 19.11
N LEU A 43 16.41 -5.79 18.91
CA LEU A 43 16.05 -6.79 17.89
C LEU A 43 14.57 -6.64 17.53
N GLY A 44 14.31 -6.48 16.25
CA GLY A 44 12.95 -6.43 15.70
C GLY A 44 12.94 -6.00 14.24
N VAL A 45 11.88 -6.35 13.54
CA VAL A 45 11.61 -5.89 12.18
C VAL A 45 10.14 -5.50 12.09
N VAL A 46 9.87 -4.29 11.65
CA VAL A 46 8.54 -3.83 11.25
C VAL A 46 8.44 -3.94 9.74
N VAL A 47 7.48 -4.69 9.22
CA VAL A 47 7.19 -4.74 7.78
C VAL A 47 5.81 -4.11 7.56
N ASN A 48 5.79 -2.91 7.00
CA ASN A 48 4.57 -2.21 6.65
C ASN A 48 4.16 -2.58 5.21
N VAL A 49 2.93 -3.08 5.05
CA VAL A 49 2.40 -3.46 3.74
C VAL A 49 1.65 -2.27 3.13
N THR A 50 2.23 -1.72 2.07
CA THR A 50 1.67 -0.57 1.34
C THR A 50 0.94 -1.03 0.07
N SER A 51 1.36 -0.64 -1.10
CA SER A 51 0.77 -1.03 -2.39
C SER A 51 1.60 -0.49 -3.56
N SER A 52 1.51 -1.12 -4.72
CA SER A 52 2.10 -0.63 -5.96
C SER A 52 1.59 0.76 -6.41
N VAL A 53 0.47 1.25 -5.87
CA VAL A 53 0.01 2.63 -6.11
C VAL A 53 0.99 3.68 -5.57
N THR A 54 1.92 3.29 -4.69
CA THR A 54 3.00 4.16 -4.21
C THR A 54 4.19 4.19 -5.18
N LEU A 55 4.34 3.19 -6.02
CA LEU A 55 5.32 3.15 -7.11
C LEU A 55 4.84 3.95 -8.32
N THR A 56 3.57 3.80 -8.66
CA THR A 56 2.93 4.55 -9.75
C THR A 56 1.50 4.89 -9.35
N PRO A 57 1.15 6.18 -9.20
CA PRO A 57 -0.20 6.59 -8.84
C PRO A 57 -1.24 6.08 -9.85
N MET A 58 -2.37 5.62 -9.32
CA MET A 58 -3.48 5.10 -10.10
C MET A 58 -4.60 6.14 -10.19
N PRO A 59 -5.17 6.39 -11.38
CA PRO A 59 -6.33 7.26 -11.50
C PRO A 59 -7.53 6.71 -10.71
N LEU A 60 -8.40 7.59 -10.24
CA LEU A 60 -9.57 7.30 -9.41
C LEU A 60 -9.24 6.70 -8.01
N ALA A 61 -7.97 6.63 -7.63
CA ALA A 61 -7.54 6.09 -6.35
C ALA A 61 -6.81 7.14 -5.49
N ALA A 62 -7.11 8.43 -5.65
CA ALA A 62 -6.36 9.51 -5.00
C ALA A 62 -6.29 9.35 -3.47
N VAL A 63 -7.42 9.10 -2.80
CA VAL A 63 -7.48 8.91 -1.34
C VAL A 63 -6.71 7.68 -0.89
N TYR A 64 -6.88 6.56 -1.59
CA TYR A 64 -6.16 5.33 -1.29
C TYR A 64 -4.65 5.51 -1.46
N THR A 65 -4.22 6.08 -2.60
CA THR A 65 -2.81 6.38 -2.88
C THR A 65 -2.23 7.27 -1.78
N ALA A 66 -2.90 8.36 -1.41
CA ALA A 66 -2.46 9.26 -0.35
C ALA A 66 -2.28 8.53 0.99
N SER A 67 -3.22 7.66 1.38
CA SER A 67 -3.12 6.90 2.63
C SER A 67 -1.94 5.92 2.65
N LYS A 68 -1.60 5.31 1.51
CA LYS A 68 -0.45 4.41 1.37
C LYS A 68 0.87 5.17 1.27
N MET A 69 0.90 6.30 0.55
CA MET A 69 2.07 7.19 0.51
C MET A 69 2.42 7.76 1.89
N ALA A 70 1.44 8.04 2.74
CA ALA A 70 1.69 8.45 4.12
C ALA A 70 2.50 7.40 4.89
N ILE A 71 2.21 6.11 4.70
CA ILE A 71 2.97 5.01 5.33
C ILE A 71 4.34 4.82 4.70
N GLU A 72 4.51 5.11 3.40
CA GLU A 72 5.84 5.12 2.77
C GLU A 72 6.77 6.13 3.46
N GLY A 73 6.34 7.39 3.55
CA GLY A 73 7.12 8.44 4.19
C GLY A 73 7.36 8.17 5.69
N PHE A 74 6.31 7.72 6.40
CA PHE A 74 6.42 7.32 7.81
C PHE A 74 7.47 6.22 8.01
N THR A 75 7.41 5.14 7.22
CA THR A 75 8.31 4.01 7.37
C THR A 75 9.75 4.36 7.00
N ALA A 76 9.94 5.17 5.94
CA ALA A 76 11.26 5.63 5.54
C ALA A 76 11.94 6.49 6.62
N SER A 77 11.21 7.42 7.24
CA SER A 77 11.71 8.22 8.34
C SER A 77 11.99 7.38 9.59
N LEU A 78 11.03 6.51 9.95
CA LEU A 78 11.16 5.62 11.10
C LEU A 78 12.36 4.68 10.98
N ALA A 79 12.68 4.18 9.78
CA ALA A 79 13.83 3.31 9.57
C ALA A 79 15.14 3.96 10.05
N LEU A 80 15.31 5.26 9.79
CA LEU A 80 16.50 6.02 10.23
C LEU A 80 16.55 6.14 11.77
N GLU A 81 15.40 6.35 12.41
CA GLU A 81 15.35 6.42 13.90
C GLU A 81 15.71 5.08 14.54
N LEU A 82 15.30 3.97 13.92
CA LEU A 82 15.45 2.63 14.47
C LEU A 82 16.84 2.02 14.28
N GLU A 83 17.65 2.56 13.38
CA GLU A 83 19.05 2.12 13.17
C GLU A 83 19.85 2.16 14.48
N ALA A 84 19.69 3.21 15.30
CA ALA A 84 20.38 3.36 16.59
C ALA A 84 20.07 2.22 17.58
N PHE A 85 18.98 1.49 17.36
CA PHE A 85 18.49 0.43 18.25
C PHE A 85 18.61 -0.97 17.65
N ASN A 86 19.23 -1.12 16.48
CA ASN A 86 19.31 -2.40 15.73
C ASN A 86 17.90 -2.99 15.45
N VAL A 87 16.93 -2.11 15.19
CA VAL A 87 15.58 -2.47 14.76
C VAL A 87 15.40 -2.00 13.33
N ARG A 88 14.75 -2.79 12.50
CA ARG A 88 14.57 -2.50 11.08
C ARG A 88 13.10 -2.16 10.79
N ALA A 89 12.89 -1.25 9.85
CA ALA A 89 11.59 -1.01 9.23
C ALA A 89 11.70 -1.22 7.73
N LYS A 90 10.72 -1.90 7.15
CA LYS A 90 10.69 -2.35 5.75
C LYS A 90 9.31 -2.09 5.16
N LEU A 91 9.25 -2.01 3.84
CA LEU A 91 8.03 -1.82 3.05
C LEU A 91 7.82 -3.03 2.13
N ALA A 92 6.67 -3.65 2.18
CA ALA A 92 6.19 -4.57 1.15
C ALA A 92 5.15 -3.85 0.29
N GLU A 93 5.32 -3.87 -1.03
CA GLU A 93 4.53 -3.09 -1.99
C GLU A 93 3.78 -4.05 -2.94
N PRO A 94 2.64 -4.63 -2.52
CA PRO A 94 1.86 -5.54 -3.38
C PRO A 94 1.29 -4.84 -4.60
N GLY A 95 1.28 -5.54 -5.71
CA GLY A 95 0.55 -5.17 -6.92
C GLY A 95 -0.94 -5.47 -6.83
N TYR A 96 -1.59 -5.63 -7.98
CA TYR A 96 -3.02 -5.90 -8.08
C TYR A 96 -3.35 -7.36 -7.75
N GLY A 97 -4.04 -7.58 -6.63
CA GLY A 97 -4.42 -8.91 -6.12
C GLY A 97 -5.93 -9.16 -6.21
N PRO A 98 -6.50 -9.48 -7.38
CA PRO A 98 -7.94 -9.63 -7.58
C PRO A 98 -8.54 -10.81 -6.80
N THR A 99 -7.74 -11.81 -6.46
CA THR A 99 -8.18 -13.00 -5.72
C THR A 99 -8.18 -12.80 -4.20
N THR A 100 -7.76 -11.62 -3.71
CA THR A 100 -7.77 -11.30 -2.30
C THR A 100 -9.10 -10.67 -1.88
N ARG A 101 -9.35 -10.61 -0.56
CA ARG A 101 -10.54 -9.94 -0.01
C ARG A 101 -10.49 -8.41 -0.12
N PHE A 102 -9.41 -7.83 -0.64
CA PHE A 102 -9.23 -6.39 -0.73
C PHE A 102 -10.33 -5.73 -1.57
N THR A 103 -10.64 -6.29 -2.73
CA THR A 103 -11.69 -5.76 -3.61
C THR A 103 -13.08 -5.88 -2.97
N SER A 104 -13.40 -7.03 -2.37
CA SER A 104 -14.70 -7.22 -1.70
C SER A 104 -14.87 -6.33 -0.47
N ASN A 105 -13.80 -6.04 0.26
CA ASN A 105 -13.83 -5.15 1.41
C ASN A 105 -14.09 -3.67 1.04
N GLY A 106 -13.91 -3.28 -0.22
CA GLY A 106 -14.10 -1.92 -0.71
C GLY A 106 -15.47 -1.65 -1.34
N GLY A 107 -16.23 -2.70 -1.71
CA GLY A 107 -17.39 -2.60 -2.60
C GLY A 107 -18.44 -1.55 -2.23
N GLU A 108 -18.91 -1.53 -0.99
CA GLU A 108 -19.92 -0.56 -0.53
C GLU A 108 -19.39 0.89 -0.54
N ARG A 109 -18.11 1.10 -0.23
CA ARG A 109 -17.47 2.43 -0.23
C ARG A 109 -17.33 3.04 -1.61
N MET A 110 -17.41 2.22 -2.66
CA MET A 110 -17.21 2.65 -4.05
C MET A 110 -18.53 2.96 -4.76
N GLN A 111 -19.67 2.67 -4.15
CA GLN A 111 -20.98 2.91 -4.77
C GLN A 111 -21.22 4.41 -4.95
N GLY A 112 -21.64 4.80 -6.16
CA GLY A 112 -21.99 6.18 -6.49
C GLY A 112 -20.80 7.16 -6.58
N LEU A 113 -19.56 6.69 -6.52
CA LEU A 113 -18.38 7.55 -6.57
C LEU A 113 -17.90 7.88 -8.01
N ILE A 114 -18.63 7.43 -9.04
CA ILE A 114 -18.33 7.78 -10.43
C ILE A 114 -19.53 8.58 -10.98
N PRO A 115 -19.51 9.92 -10.94
CA PRO A 115 -20.51 10.75 -11.58
C PRO A 115 -20.54 10.51 -13.09
N GLU A 116 -21.68 10.80 -13.74
CA GLU A 116 -21.86 10.62 -15.17
C GLU A 116 -20.74 11.32 -15.99
N ALA A 117 -20.34 12.50 -15.58
CA ALA A 117 -19.23 13.24 -16.21
C ALA A 117 -17.90 12.50 -16.21
N TYR A 118 -17.68 11.59 -15.25
CA TYR A 118 -16.46 10.77 -15.17
C TYR A 118 -16.58 9.43 -15.90
N ALA A 119 -17.77 9.03 -16.34
CA ALA A 119 -17.99 7.72 -16.94
C ALA A 119 -17.08 7.45 -18.15
N PRO A 120 -16.92 8.38 -19.13
CA PRO A 120 -16.02 8.14 -20.27
C PRO A 120 -14.55 7.96 -19.87
N PHE A 121 -14.11 8.62 -18.80
CA PHE A 121 -12.77 8.49 -18.24
C PHE A 121 -12.59 7.19 -17.46
N ALA A 122 -13.59 6.78 -16.68
CA ALA A 122 -13.54 5.63 -15.81
C ALA A 122 -13.65 4.28 -16.54
N GLN A 123 -14.44 4.22 -17.61
CA GLN A 123 -14.69 2.99 -18.37
C GLN A 123 -13.41 2.27 -18.84
N PRO A 124 -12.45 2.92 -19.54
CA PRO A 124 -11.23 2.24 -19.97
C PRO A 124 -10.36 1.78 -18.79
N ILE A 125 -10.39 2.49 -17.66
CA ILE A 125 -9.66 2.13 -16.45
C ILE A 125 -10.24 0.83 -15.88
N PHE A 126 -11.55 0.74 -15.70
CA PHE A 126 -12.19 -0.48 -15.20
C PHE A 126 -12.06 -1.66 -16.16
N ALA A 127 -12.10 -1.41 -17.47
CA ALA A 127 -11.86 -2.44 -18.48
C ALA A 127 -10.43 -3.02 -18.37
N ALA A 128 -9.43 -2.19 -18.11
CA ALA A 128 -8.06 -2.63 -17.89
C ALA A 128 -7.93 -3.50 -16.61
N PHE A 129 -8.69 -3.19 -15.54
CA PHE A 129 -8.72 -4.03 -14.33
C PHE A 129 -9.45 -5.37 -14.53
N ALA A 130 -10.40 -5.44 -15.46
CA ALA A 130 -11.08 -6.70 -15.78
C ALA A 130 -10.16 -7.67 -16.53
N HIS A 131 -9.14 -7.16 -17.25
CA HIS A 131 -8.19 -7.96 -18.05
C HIS A 131 -6.74 -7.55 -17.77
N PRO A 132 -6.24 -7.73 -16.52
CA PRO A 132 -4.89 -7.33 -16.15
C PRO A 132 -3.84 -8.19 -16.89
N ALA A 133 -2.76 -7.56 -17.38
CA ALA A 133 -1.65 -8.26 -18.02
C ALA A 133 -0.83 -9.11 -17.00
N ALA A 134 -0.80 -8.69 -15.75
CA ALA A 134 -0.17 -9.41 -14.64
C ALA A 134 -0.93 -9.12 -13.35
N VAL A 135 -0.86 -10.05 -12.41
CA VAL A 135 -1.51 -9.94 -11.09
C VAL A 135 -0.53 -10.35 -9.99
N THR A 136 -0.81 -9.90 -8.78
CA THR A 136 -0.11 -10.32 -7.58
C THR A 136 -0.94 -11.37 -6.84
N THR A 137 -0.33 -12.50 -6.49
CA THR A 137 -0.96 -13.56 -5.70
C THR A 137 -0.72 -13.36 -4.21
N ALA A 138 -1.49 -14.06 -3.38
CA ALA A 138 -1.25 -14.07 -1.93
C ALA A 138 0.14 -14.65 -1.59
N SER A 139 0.64 -15.61 -2.38
CA SER A 139 1.99 -16.18 -2.23
C SER A 139 3.08 -15.14 -2.50
N ASP A 140 2.95 -14.36 -3.58
CA ASP A 140 3.91 -13.29 -3.90
C ASP A 140 4.03 -12.28 -2.74
N VAL A 141 2.89 -11.92 -2.13
CA VAL A 141 2.90 -11.01 -0.97
C VAL A 141 3.55 -11.67 0.24
N ALA A 142 3.23 -12.93 0.52
CA ALA A 142 3.81 -13.67 1.64
C ALA A 142 5.34 -13.80 1.50
N GLU A 143 5.82 -14.11 0.29
CA GLU A 143 7.25 -14.19 -0.02
C GLU A 143 7.94 -12.83 0.15
N ALA A 144 7.37 -11.75 -0.38
CA ALA A 144 7.95 -10.41 -0.22
C ALA A 144 8.03 -9.99 1.25
N VAL A 145 6.99 -10.26 2.05
CA VAL A 145 6.99 -10.00 3.50
C VAL A 145 8.04 -10.85 4.20
N TYR A 146 8.15 -12.14 3.85
CA TYR A 146 9.17 -13.03 4.41
C TYR A 146 10.59 -12.54 4.08
N HIS A 147 10.85 -12.16 2.84
CA HIS A 147 12.14 -11.60 2.44
C HIS A 147 12.44 -10.28 3.16
N ALA A 148 11.46 -9.37 3.22
CA ALA A 148 11.60 -8.11 3.95
C ALA A 148 11.93 -8.33 5.44
N ALA A 149 11.27 -9.28 6.09
CA ALA A 149 11.48 -9.60 7.50
C ALA A 149 12.88 -10.19 7.78
N ASN A 150 13.43 -10.97 6.84
CA ASN A 150 14.71 -11.64 6.98
C ASN A 150 15.89 -10.88 6.34
N ASP A 151 15.62 -9.82 5.56
CA ASP A 151 16.66 -9.04 4.91
C ASP A 151 17.50 -8.27 5.92
N ALA A 152 18.82 -8.48 5.88
CA ALA A 152 19.80 -7.80 6.73
C ALA A 152 20.47 -6.60 6.02
N SER A 153 20.17 -6.37 4.74
CA SER A 153 20.69 -5.23 3.99
C SER A 153 19.97 -3.93 4.33
N GLY A 154 20.46 -2.83 3.81
CA GLY A 154 19.78 -1.53 3.91
C GLY A 154 18.56 -1.39 2.98
N GLN A 155 18.13 -2.45 2.28
CA GLN A 155 16.98 -2.37 1.38
C GLN A 155 15.71 -2.06 2.16
N LEU A 156 15.00 -1.01 1.76
CA LEU A 156 13.76 -0.56 2.41
C LEU A 156 12.52 -1.17 1.73
N ARG A 157 12.50 -1.27 0.40
CA ARG A 157 11.33 -1.56 -0.43
C ARG A 157 11.38 -2.94 -1.04
N PHE A 158 10.27 -3.67 -0.95
CA PHE A 158 10.10 -5.04 -1.46
C PHE A 158 8.81 -5.11 -2.29
N PRO A 159 8.87 -4.77 -3.60
CA PRO A 159 7.74 -4.94 -4.50
C PRO A 159 7.33 -6.42 -4.56
N ALA A 160 6.02 -6.69 -4.49
CA ALA A 160 5.48 -8.04 -4.48
C ALA A 160 4.58 -8.28 -5.69
N GLY A 161 4.90 -9.32 -6.44
CA GLY A 161 4.22 -9.72 -7.67
C GLY A 161 4.84 -9.11 -8.94
N ALA A 162 4.56 -9.76 -10.07
CA ALA A 162 5.18 -9.41 -11.35
C ALA A 162 4.83 -7.98 -11.81
N ASP A 163 3.61 -7.54 -11.58
CA ASP A 163 3.14 -6.18 -11.89
C ASP A 163 3.83 -5.12 -11.05
N ALA A 164 3.97 -5.33 -9.73
CA ALA A 164 4.68 -4.41 -8.85
C ALA A 164 6.18 -4.32 -9.18
N LEU A 165 6.80 -5.45 -9.50
CA LEU A 165 8.21 -5.48 -9.93
C LEU A 165 8.44 -4.69 -11.23
N ALA A 166 7.55 -4.83 -12.21
CA ALA A 166 7.62 -4.08 -13.46
C ALA A 166 7.47 -2.56 -13.22
N LEU A 167 6.54 -2.15 -12.35
CA LEU A 167 6.36 -0.74 -11.96
C LEU A 167 7.59 -0.19 -11.24
N ALA A 168 8.18 -0.93 -10.31
CA ALA A 168 9.37 -0.50 -9.58
C ALA A 168 10.58 -0.30 -10.52
N GLN A 169 10.73 -1.13 -11.55
CA GLN A 169 11.77 -0.97 -12.56
C GLN A 169 11.55 0.27 -13.42
N SER A 170 10.32 0.52 -13.86
CA SER A 170 9.99 1.69 -14.70
C SER A 170 10.20 3.03 -13.98
N THR A 171 10.00 3.05 -12.66
CA THR A 171 10.17 4.26 -11.84
C THR A 171 11.65 4.61 -11.61
N ARG A 172 12.53 3.61 -11.57
CA ARG A 172 14.00 3.81 -11.42
C ARG A 172 14.68 4.32 -12.69
N SER A 173 14.00 4.19 -13.84
CA SER A 173 14.55 4.57 -15.15
C SER A 173 14.16 6.00 -15.58
N ARG A 174 13.42 6.72 -14.73
CA ARG A 174 13.03 8.13 -14.92
C ARG A 174 13.81 9.02 -13.98
#